data_1a687315fc69057d08944daa7405689d
#
_entry.id   1a687315fc69057d08944daa7405689d
#
_cell.length_a   1.000
_cell.length_b   1.000
_cell.length_c   1.000
_cell.angle_alpha   90.00
_cell.angle_beta   90.00
_cell.angle_gamma   90.00
#
_symmetry.space_group_name_H-M   'P 1'
#
loop_
_entity.id
_entity.type
_entity.pdbx_description
1 polymer ?
#
loop_
_entity_poly.entity_id
_entity_poly.type
_entity_poly.pdbx_seq_one_letter_code
_entity_poly.pdbx_strand_id
1 'polypeptide(L)'
;LGKTQVQELIKTAREPVRSVLELRLQLSKASVKKYQAMQNAVCSDGRARGMFQFYGANRTGREAGRIIQLQNLPQNHLPDLEDARELVKSGNLEAVELLYEDVPDTLSQLIRTAFIPKPGYQFLVADFSAIEARVIAWLADETWRMQAFAEGKDIYCASASKIFGVPVVKHGENGHLRQKGKVAELACGYGGSVGAMKAMGGAEMSDAELKQLVTDWRTASPHIVQLWWDVENAAIKAVRDKTETETHGIHFSYESGFLFIRLLSGRRLAYVKPRIEPNRFGGDSVSYTHLRAHETRRHL
;
A
#
# COMPACT_ATOMS: atom_id res chain seq x y z
N LEU A 1 10.61 -20.18 6.76
CA LEU A 1 11.28 -18.93 7.16
C LEU A 1 10.90 -17.82 6.17
N GLY A 2 10.34 -16.71 6.68
CA GLY A 2 10.06 -15.52 5.90
C GLY A 2 11.33 -14.69 5.65
N LYS A 3 11.27 -13.72 4.72
CA LYS A 3 12.40 -12.87 4.33
C LYS A 3 13.08 -12.21 5.54
N THR A 4 12.30 -11.60 6.42
CA THR A 4 12.79 -10.90 7.63
C THR A 4 13.52 -11.86 8.57
N GLN A 5 12.96 -13.05 8.80
CA GLN A 5 13.59 -14.07 9.65
C GLN A 5 14.92 -14.57 9.07
N VAL A 6 15.01 -14.72 7.75
CA VAL A 6 16.26 -15.11 7.09
C VAL A 6 17.31 -14.01 7.25
N GLN A 7 16.94 -12.73 7.06
CA GLN A 7 17.83 -11.59 7.28
C GLN A 7 18.35 -11.49 8.73
N GLU A 8 17.53 -11.78 9.71
CA GLU A 8 17.93 -11.84 11.12
C GLU A 8 18.91 -12.99 11.38
N LEU A 9 18.60 -14.17 10.84
CA LEU A 9 19.46 -15.36 11.00
C LEU A 9 20.84 -15.18 10.35
N ILE A 10 20.94 -14.52 9.21
CA ILE A 10 22.22 -14.25 8.53
C ILE A 10 23.17 -13.47 9.44
N LYS A 11 22.67 -12.54 10.27
CA LYS A 11 23.52 -11.74 11.16
C LYS A 11 24.27 -12.57 12.20
N THR A 12 23.73 -13.72 12.57
CA THR A 12 24.26 -14.57 13.64
C THR A 12 24.73 -15.94 13.18
N ALA A 13 24.35 -16.35 11.97
CA ALA A 13 24.72 -17.66 11.41
C ALA A 13 26.22 -17.74 11.07
N ARG A 14 26.81 -18.92 11.31
CA ARG A 14 28.18 -19.27 10.89
C ARG A 14 28.15 -20.03 9.56
N GLU A 15 29.32 -20.09 8.90
CA GLU A 15 29.46 -20.93 7.72
C GLU A 15 29.32 -22.43 8.06
N PRO A 16 28.71 -23.23 7.16
CA PRO A 16 28.22 -22.91 5.81
C PRO A 16 26.72 -22.41 5.82
N VAL A 17 26.08 -22.33 6.97
CA VAL A 17 24.67 -21.95 7.10
C VAL A 17 24.42 -20.52 6.59
N ARG A 18 25.34 -19.61 6.86
CA ARG A 18 25.27 -18.24 6.39
C ARG A 18 25.21 -18.16 4.87
N SER A 19 26.11 -18.81 4.17
CA SER A 19 26.13 -18.85 2.70
C SER A 19 24.83 -19.42 2.12
N VAL A 20 24.27 -20.47 2.72
CA VAL A 20 22.99 -21.05 2.30
C VAL A 20 21.84 -20.07 2.47
N LEU A 21 21.80 -19.31 3.58
CA LEU A 21 20.78 -18.31 3.82
C LEU A 21 20.89 -17.13 2.86
N GLU A 22 22.10 -16.69 2.53
CA GLU A 22 22.37 -15.63 1.54
C GLU A 22 21.91 -16.07 0.14
N LEU A 23 22.27 -17.25 -0.31
CA LEU A 23 21.79 -17.84 -1.56
C LEU A 23 20.26 -17.95 -1.60
N ARG A 24 19.64 -18.34 -0.49
CA ARG A 24 18.18 -18.39 -0.37
C ARG A 24 17.55 -17.01 -0.55
N LEU A 25 18.13 -15.94 0.01
CA LEU A 25 17.64 -14.58 -0.20
C LEU A 25 17.73 -14.15 -1.66
N GLN A 26 18.86 -14.44 -2.31
CA GLN A 26 19.06 -14.14 -3.73
C GLN A 26 18.03 -14.87 -4.61
N LEU A 27 17.87 -16.19 -4.42
CA LEU A 27 16.90 -17.01 -5.15
C LEU A 27 15.43 -16.63 -4.86
N SER A 28 15.15 -16.02 -3.72
CA SER A 28 13.79 -15.60 -3.33
C SER A 28 13.33 -14.29 -3.98
N LYS A 29 14.21 -13.58 -4.70
CA LYS A 29 13.84 -12.34 -5.40
C LYS A 29 12.80 -12.64 -6.50
N ALA A 30 11.52 -12.56 -6.09
CA ALA A 30 10.37 -12.84 -6.96
C ALA A 30 10.30 -11.92 -8.19
N SER A 31 10.95 -10.76 -8.14
CA SER A 31 11.01 -9.82 -9.25
C SER A 31 11.69 -10.40 -10.49
N VAL A 32 12.78 -11.16 -10.35
CA VAL A 32 13.48 -11.79 -11.49
C VAL A 32 12.59 -12.80 -12.22
N LYS A 33 11.69 -13.50 -11.50
CA LYS A 33 10.71 -14.40 -12.11
C LYS A 33 9.73 -13.71 -13.07
N LYS A 34 9.68 -12.38 -13.05
CA LYS A 34 8.88 -11.59 -13.99
C LYS A 34 9.36 -11.74 -15.43
N TYR A 35 10.66 -11.91 -15.66
CA TYR A 35 11.19 -12.18 -17.02
C TYR A 35 10.60 -13.47 -17.60
N GLN A 36 10.53 -14.54 -16.82
CA GLN A 36 9.89 -15.77 -17.26
C GLN A 36 8.39 -15.57 -17.51
N ALA A 37 7.71 -14.79 -16.63
CA ALA A 37 6.31 -14.46 -16.82
C ALA A 37 6.08 -13.63 -18.11
N MET A 38 7.00 -12.72 -18.43
CA MET A 38 6.97 -11.96 -19.69
C MET A 38 7.14 -12.89 -20.89
N GLN A 39 8.15 -13.74 -20.87
CA GLN A 39 8.42 -14.71 -21.94
C GLN A 39 7.22 -15.62 -22.18
N ASN A 40 6.58 -16.10 -21.13
CA ASN A 40 5.39 -16.96 -21.24
C ASN A 40 4.12 -16.18 -21.68
N ALA A 41 4.09 -14.86 -21.53
CA ALA A 41 2.95 -14.02 -21.85
C ALA A 41 3.03 -13.38 -23.25
N VAL A 42 4.20 -13.41 -23.87
CA VAL A 42 4.40 -12.83 -25.20
C VAL A 42 3.63 -13.62 -26.24
N CYS A 43 2.78 -12.91 -26.99
CA CYS A 43 2.07 -13.44 -28.13
C CYS A 43 2.96 -13.42 -29.39
N SER A 44 2.53 -14.07 -30.48
CA SER A 44 3.29 -14.18 -31.74
C SER A 44 3.66 -12.82 -32.38
N ASP A 45 2.93 -11.76 -32.02
CA ASP A 45 3.19 -10.39 -32.48
C ASP A 45 4.11 -9.58 -31.53
N GLY A 46 4.75 -10.24 -30.56
CA GLY A 46 5.64 -9.59 -29.59
C GLY A 46 4.94 -8.85 -28.45
N ARG A 47 3.61 -8.93 -28.34
CA ARG A 47 2.83 -8.20 -27.32
C ARG A 47 2.41 -9.10 -26.18
N ALA A 48 2.39 -8.56 -24.97
CA ALA A 48 1.74 -9.16 -23.82
C ALA A 48 0.32 -8.62 -23.64
N ARG A 49 -0.66 -9.50 -23.46
CA ARG A 49 -2.08 -9.17 -23.31
C ARG A 49 -2.65 -9.75 -22.03
N GLY A 50 -3.83 -9.29 -21.59
CA GLY A 50 -4.49 -9.79 -20.41
C GLY A 50 -3.79 -9.41 -19.08
N MET A 51 -3.03 -8.31 -19.08
CA MET A 51 -2.24 -7.87 -17.92
C MET A 51 -3.09 -7.28 -16.80
N PHE A 52 -4.33 -6.89 -17.06
CA PHE A 52 -5.23 -6.26 -16.11
C PHE A 52 -6.58 -6.97 -16.09
N GLN A 53 -7.19 -7.01 -14.92
CA GLN A 53 -8.56 -7.45 -14.72
C GLN A 53 -9.35 -6.29 -14.13
N PHE A 54 -10.36 -5.82 -14.86
CA PHE A 54 -11.30 -4.84 -14.37
C PHE A 54 -11.98 -5.36 -13.11
N TYR A 55 -12.06 -4.52 -12.08
CA TYR A 55 -12.65 -4.86 -10.79
C TYR A 55 -12.10 -6.16 -10.14
N GLY A 56 -10.85 -6.50 -10.43
CA GLY A 56 -10.24 -7.77 -9.99
C GLY A 56 -9.93 -7.85 -8.49
N ALA A 57 -9.91 -6.70 -7.81
CA ALA A 57 -9.81 -6.60 -6.36
C ALA A 57 -11.20 -6.38 -5.76
N ASN A 58 -11.96 -7.44 -5.54
CA ASN A 58 -13.38 -7.41 -5.19
C ASN A 58 -13.74 -6.50 -4.01
N ARG A 59 -12.90 -6.40 -2.98
CA ARG A 59 -13.16 -5.54 -1.80
C ARG A 59 -13.10 -4.06 -2.13
N THR A 60 -12.08 -3.66 -2.89
CA THR A 60 -11.79 -2.24 -3.15
C THR A 60 -12.35 -1.76 -4.49
N GLY A 61 -12.69 -2.68 -5.40
CA GLY A 61 -13.08 -2.36 -6.77
C GLY A 61 -11.92 -1.86 -7.64
N ARG A 62 -10.68 -2.00 -7.17
CA ARG A 62 -9.49 -1.67 -7.96
C ARG A 62 -9.29 -2.69 -9.07
N GLU A 63 -8.67 -2.27 -10.16
CA GLU A 63 -8.13 -3.21 -11.12
C GLU A 63 -7.06 -4.10 -10.48
N ALA A 64 -7.04 -5.37 -10.84
CA ALA A 64 -5.99 -6.30 -10.41
C ALA A 64 -5.03 -6.54 -11.55
N GLY A 65 -3.73 -6.47 -11.26
CA GLY A 65 -2.71 -6.94 -12.19
C GLY A 65 -2.74 -8.45 -12.33
N ARG A 66 -2.54 -8.91 -13.55
CA ARG A 66 -2.44 -10.34 -13.90
C ARG A 66 -1.07 -10.63 -14.50
N ILE A 67 -0.67 -11.87 -14.46
CA ILE A 67 0.57 -12.42 -15.07
C ILE A 67 1.81 -11.66 -14.57
N ILE A 68 2.15 -10.56 -15.20
CA ILE A 68 3.34 -9.76 -14.89
C ILE A 68 3.09 -8.82 -13.70
N GLN A 69 1.85 -8.37 -13.50
CA GLN A 69 1.46 -7.40 -12.46
C GLN A 69 2.25 -6.08 -12.57
N LEU A 70 2.03 -5.35 -13.65
CA LEU A 70 2.78 -4.15 -14.02
C LEU A 70 2.87 -3.09 -12.92
N GLN A 71 1.79 -2.90 -12.13
CA GLN A 71 1.75 -1.94 -11.02
C GLN A 71 2.65 -2.32 -9.83
N ASN A 72 3.10 -3.58 -9.76
CA ASN A 72 3.93 -4.09 -8.67
C ASN A 72 5.39 -4.32 -9.10
N LEU A 73 5.81 -3.75 -10.23
CA LEU A 73 7.18 -3.85 -10.66
C LEU A 73 8.08 -2.94 -9.82
N PRO A 74 9.31 -3.38 -9.50
CA PRO A 74 10.28 -2.57 -8.78
C PRO A 74 10.55 -1.23 -9.47
N GLN A 75 10.87 -0.22 -8.69
CA GLN A 75 11.43 1.02 -9.21
C GLN A 75 12.91 0.82 -9.52
N ASN A 76 13.41 1.53 -10.52
CA ASN A 76 14.82 1.59 -10.83
C ASN A 76 15.47 2.74 -10.05
N HIS A 77 16.65 2.49 -9.51
CA HIS A 77 17.49 3.44 -8.79
C HIS A 77 18.91 3.46 -9.33
N LEU A 78 19.20 2.67 -10.37
CA LEU A 78 20.50 2.63 -11.03
C LEU A 78 20.74 3.98 -11.74
N PRO A 79 21.84 4.67 -11.46
CA PRO A 79 22.17 5.94 -12.12
C PRO A 79 22.51 5.77 -13.60
N ASP A 80 23.03 4.62 -13.97
CA ASP A 80 23.51 4.20 -15.29
C ASP A 80 22.62 3.09 -15.90
N LEU A 81 21.31 3.25 -15.80
CA LEU A 81 20.32 2.24 -16.20
C LEU A 81 20.49 1.75 -17.66
N GLU A 82 20.86 2.65 -18.56
CA GLU A 82 21.04 2.34 -19.99
C GLU A 82 22.27 1.41 -20.17
N ASP A 83 23.39 1.73 -19.55
CA ASP A 83 24.60 0.94 -19.62
C ASP A 83 24.40 -0.46 -19.00
N ALA A 84 23.73 -0.52 -17.85
CA ALA A 84 23.35 -1.79 -17.22
C ALA A 84 22.48 -2.65 -18.16
N ARG A 85 21.54 -2.02 -18.87
CA ARG A 85 20.66 -2.70 -19.82
C ARG A 85 21.44 -3.26 -21.01
N GLU A 86 22.31 -2.47 -21.62
CA GLU A 86 23.11 -2.90 -22.78
C GLU A 86 24.09 -4.00 -22.37
N LEU A 87 24.68 -3.91 -21.18
CA LEU A 87 25.57 -4.94 -20.64
C LEU A 87 24.83 -6.28 -20.44
N VAL A 88 23.64 -6.25 -19.87
CA VAL A 88 22.80 -7.45 -19.72
C VAL A 88 22.37 -8.01 -21.08
N LYS A 89 22.03 -7.17 -22.05
CA LYS A 89 21.70 -7.60 -23.43
C LYS A 89 22.87 -8.27 -24.15
N SER A 90 24.10 -7.83 -23.89
CA SER A 90 25.30 -8.45 -24.47
C SER A 90 25.52 -9.88 -23.98
N GLY A 91 24.86 -10.29 -22.90
CA GLY A 91 25.05 -11.60 -22.27
C GLY A 91 26.34 -11.72 -21.46
N ASN A 92 27.08 -10.64 -21.26
CA ASN A 92 28.31 -10.64 -20.49
C ASN A 92 28.03 -10.60 -19.00
N LEU A 93 27.72 -11.76 -18.43
CA LEU A 93 27.37 -11.89 -17.00
C LEU A 93 28.54 -11.52 -16.10
N GLU A 94 29.78 -11.88 -16.46
CA GLU A 94 30.98 -11.54 -15.67
C GLU A 94 31.17 -10.04 -15.52
N ALA A 95 30.90 -9.26 -16.58
CA ALA A 95 30.97 -7.82 -16.50
C ALA A 95 29.83 -7.23 -15.65
N VAL A 96 28.64 -7.84 -15.67
CA VAL A 96 27.52 -7.43 -14.77
C VAL A 96 27.91 -7.72 -13.31
N GLU A 97 28.48 -8.87 -13.00
CA GLU A 97 28.95 -9.22 -11.66
C GLU A 97 30.08 -8.30 -11.17
N LEU A 98 30.97 -7.89 -12.06
CA LEU A 98 32.09 -7.01 -11.74
C LEU A 98 31.64 -5.57 -11.43
N LEU A 99 30.66 -5.04 -12.21
CA LEU A 99 30.23 -3.63 -12.11
C LEU A 99 29.07 -3.44 -11.15
N TYR A 100 28.24 -4.47 -10.93
CA TYR A 100 27.06 -4.42 -10.08
C TYR A 100 27.12 -5.57 -9.06
N GLU A 101 27.33 -5.25 -7.80
CA GLU A 101 27.53 -6.22 -6.71
C GLU A 101 26.38 -7.23 -6.55
N ASP A 102 25.13 -6.83 -6.85
CA ASP A 102 23.92 -7.65 -6.73
C ASP A 102 23.23 -7.81 -8.09
N VAL A 103 23.67 -8.80 -8.87
CA VAL A 103 23.08 -9.13 -10.19
C VAL A 103 21.56 -9.33 -10.13
N PRO A 104 20.99 -10.10 -9.19
CA PRO A 104 19.52 -10.19 -9.05
C PRO A 104 18.84 -8.86 -8.80
N ASP A 105 19.46 -7.92 -8.09
CA ASP A 105 18.90 -6.60 -7.88
C ASP A 105 18.96 -5.75 -9.15
N THR A 106 20.08 -5.75 -9.84
CA THR A 106 20.26 -5.11 -11.14
C THR A 106 19.23 -5.58 -12.15
N LEU A 107 19.05 -6.89 -12.30
CA LEU A 107 18.03 -7.48 -13.16
C LEU A 107 16.62 -7.05 -12.71
N SER A 108 16.36 -6.99 -11.42
CA SER A 108 15.07 -6.52 -10.89
C SER A 108 14.77 -5.06 -11.28
N GLN A 109 15.77 -4.20 -11.24
CA GLN A 109 15.63 -2.80 -11.61
C GLN A 109 15.47 -2.59 -13.12
N LEU A 110 15.98 -3.47 -13.95
CA LEU A 110 15.86 -3.44 -15.41
C LEU A 110 14.50 -3.94 -15.93
N ILE A 111 13.64 -4.55 -15.12
CA ILE A 111 12.39 -5.16 -15.59
C ILE A 111 11.52 -4.17 -16.36
N ARG A 112 11.42 -2.91 -15.91
CA ARG A 112 10.58 -1.89 -16.58
C ARG A 112 11.08 -1.54 -17.97
N THR A 113 12.38 -1.67 -18.24
CA THR A 113 12.97 -1.36 -19.55
C THR A 113 12.59 -2.38 -20.64
N ALA A 114 12.05 -3.54 -20.25
CA ALA A 114 11.53 -4.53 -21.18
C ALA A 114 10.20 -4.12 -21.85
N PHE A 115 9.51 -3.11 -21.30
CA PHE A 115 8.26 -2.62 -21.88
C PHE A 115 8.55 -1.46 -22.83
N ILE A 116 8.27 -1.69 -24.09
CA ILE A 116 8.44 -0.68 -25.15
C ILE A 116 7.07 -0.37 -25.79
N PRO A 117 6.80 0.87 -26.17
CA PRO A 117 5.60 1.20 -26.90
C PRO A 117 5.66 0.67 -28.34
N LYS A 118 4.51 0.49 -28.97
CA LYS A 118 4.44 0.22 -30.41
C LYS A 118 5.08 1.39 -31.18
N PRO A 119 5.75 1.16 -32.32
CA PRO A 119 6.25 2.24 -33.17
C PRO A 119 5.19 3.32 -33.46
N GLY A 120 5.53 4.58 -33.24
CA GLY A 120 4.62 5.71 -33.37
C GLY A 120 3.71 5.97 -32.16
N TYR A 121 3.89 5.24 -31.08
CA TYR A 121 3.15 5.40 -29.82
C TYR A 121 4.10 5.69 -28.66
N GLN A 122 3.55 6.21 -27.57
CA GLN A 122 4.27 6.40 -26.31
C GLN A 122 3.42 5.91 -25.14
N PHE A 123 4.07 5.57 -24.04
CA PHE A 123 3.38 5.31 -22.78
C PHE A 123 3.05 6.63 -22.09
N LEU A 124 1.80 6.79 -21.65
CA LEU A 124 1.39 7.82 -20.72
C LEU A 124 1.24 7.14 -19.36
N VAL A 125 2.14 7.46 -18.45
CA VAL A 125 2.15 6.89 -17.10
C VAL A 125 1.79 7.98 -16.11
N ALA A 126 0.64 7.84 -15.44
CA ALA A 126 0.16 8.78 -14.46
C ALA A 126 -0.37 8.04 -13.22
N ASP A 127 -0.19 8.65 -12.05
CA ASP A 127 -0.71 8.17 -10.78
C ASP A 127 -1.29 9.34 -9.99
N PHE A 128 -2.33 9.05 -9.20
CA PHE A 128 -2.91 10.05 -8.30
C PHE A 128 -2.05 10.18 -7.05
N SER A 129 -1.47 11.38 -6.86
CA SER A 129 -0.67 11.66 -5.68
C SER A 129 -1.52 11.65 -4.41
N ALA A 130 -1.19 10.75 -3.47
CA ALA A 130 -1.81 10.63 -2.14
C ALA A 130 -3.35 10.56 -2.19
N ILE A 131 -3.93 9.77 -3.13
CA ILE A 131 -5.39 9.76 -3.38
C ILE A 131 -6.20 9.39 -2.14
N GLU A 132 -5.76 8.40 -1.36
CA GLU A 132 -6.45 8.00 -0.15
C GLU A 132 -6.50 9.14 0.89
N ALA A 133 -5.40 9.87 1.08
CA ALA A 133 -5.35 11.01 1.99
C ALA A 133 -6.25 12.17 1.52
N ARG A 134 -6.40 12.36 0.20
CA ARG A 134 -7.33 13.34 -0.38
C ARG A 134 -8.78 12.94 -0.13
N VAL A 135 -9.12 11.68 -0.42
CA VAL A 135 -10.50 11.19 -0.29
C VAL A 135 -10.95 11.20 1.17
N ILE A 136 -10.10 10.75 2.12
CA ILE A 136 -10.49 10.77 3.53
C ILE A 136 -10.62 12.20 4.08
N ALA A 137 -9.75 13.12 3.64
CA ALA A 137 -9.88 14.53 4.01
C ALA A 137 -11.16 15.15 3.49
N TRP A 138 -11.55 14.82 2.25
CA TRP A 138 -12.81 15.28 1.66
C TRP A 138 -14.06 14.67 2.34
N LEU A 139 -14.06 13.36 2.61
CA LEU A 139 -15.16 12.69 3.30
C LEU A 139 -15.38 13.23 4.73
N ALA A 140 -14.28 13.56 5.42
CA ALA A 140 -14.31 14.06 6.78
C ALA A 140 -14.47 15.58 6.88
N ASP A 141 -14.42 16.30 5.78
CA ASP A 141 -14.33 17.77 5.73
C ASP A 141 -13.15 18.33 6.57
N GLU A 142 -11.96 17.66 6.44
CA GLU A 142 -10.74 18.09 7.12
C GLU A 142 -10.09 19.26 6.36
N THR A 143 -10.56 20.46 6.65
CA THR A 143 -10.35 21.69 5.86
C THR A 143 -8.88 22.03 5.64
N TRP A 144 -8.01 21.92 6.65
CA TRP A 144 -6.59 22.25 6.50
C TRP A 144 -5.86 21.32 5.50
N ARG A 145 -6.29 20.04 5.43
CA ARG A 145 -5.75 19.07 4.47
C ARG A 145 -6.21 19.39 3.07
N MET A 146 -7.50 19.69 2.92
CA MET A 146 -8.04 20.07 1.61
C MET A 146 -7.36 21.35 1.10
N GLN A 147 -7.11 22.32 1.96
CA GLN A 147 -6.36 23.52 1.62
C GLN A 147 -4.91 23.21 1.23
N ALA A 148 -4.20 22.37 2.00
CA ALA A 148 -2.84 21.95 1.68
C ALA A 148 -2.76 21.28 0.30
N PHE A 149 -3.74 20.44 -0.05
CA PHE A 149 -3.81 19.84 -1.37
C PHE A 149 -4.16 20.84 -2.48
N ALA A 150 -5.05 21.80 -2.23
CA ALA A 150 -5.39 22.85 -3.18
C ALA A 150 -4.19 23.75 -3.50
N GLU A 151 -3.35 24.01 -2.51
CA GLU A 151 -2.11 24.77 -2.63
C GLU A 151 -0.94 23.95 -3.21
N GLY A 152 -1.15 22.68 -3.55
CA GLY A 152 -0.10 21.80 -4.11
C GLY A 152 1.01 21.43 -3.12
N LYS A 153 0.78 21.58 -1.81
CA LYS A 153 1.76 21.25 -0.77
C LYS A 153 2.01 19.73 -0.68
N ASP A 154 3.23 19.37 -0.31
CA ASP A 154 3.57 17.98 0.06
C ASP A 154 2.83 17.64 1.37
N ILE A 155 1.88 16.73 1.32
CA ILE A 155 1.05 16.39 2.48
C ILE A 155 1.87 15.86 3.67
N TYR A 156 2.99 15.19 3.41
CA TYR A 156 3.87 14.70 4.47
C TYR A 156 4.58 15.84 5.20
N CYS A 157 4.98 16.89 4.47
CA CYS A 157 5.51 18.12 5.06
C CYS A 157 4.42 18.87 5.82
N ALA A 158 3.25 19.04 5.23
CA ALA A 158 2.13 19.75 5.84
C ALA A 158 1.67 19.05 7.15
N SER A 159 1.58 17.73 7.12
CA SER A 159 1.25 16.93 8.31
C SER A 159 2.31 17.03 9.39
N ALA A 160 3.59 16.91 9.02
CA ALA A 160 4.68 17.10 9.97
C ALA A 160 4.66 18.52 10.57
N SER A 161 4.44 19.55 9.75
CA SER A 161 4.32 20.92 10.26
C SER A 161 3.18 21.07 11.27
N LYS A 162 2.04 20.45 11.00
CA LYS A 162 0.86 20.48 11.89
C LYS A 162 1.11 19.71 13.19
N ILE A 163 1.75 18.54 13.10
CA ILE A 163 2.08 17.68 14.25
C ILE A 163 3.11 18.33 15.18
N PHE A 164 4.20 18.87 14.61
CA PHE A 164 5.33 19.38 15.38
C PHE A 164 5.26 20.88 15.66
N GLY A 165 4.28 21.61 15.08
CA GLY A 165 4.11 23.04 15.27
C GLY A 165 5.23 23.91 14.68
N VAL A 166 6.02 23.36 13.73
CA VAL A 166 7.14 24.03 13.07
C VAL A 166 7.05 23.91 11.55
N PRO A 167 7.56 24.87 10.78
CA PRO A 167 7.63 24.74 9.32
C PRO A 167 8.46 23.52 8.92
N VAL A 168 7.96 22.72 7.97
CA VAL A 168 8.68 21.56 7.41
C VAL A 168 8.73 21.69 5.90
N VAL A 169 9.94 21.74 5.33
CA VAL A 169 10.18 21.84 3.89
C VAL A 169 11.01 20.65 3.41
N LYS A 170 10.59 19.99 2.33
CA LYS A 170 11.15 18.72 1.86
C LYS A 170 12.68 18.68 1.75
N HIS A 171 13.29 19.75 1.25
CA HIS A 171 14.74 19.91 1.07
C HIS A 171 15.26 21.18 1.76
N GLY A 172 14.68 21.54 2.92
CA GLY A 172 14.97 22.77 3.64
C GLY A 172 14.74 22.63 5.13
N GLU A 173 14.17 23.67 5.71
CA GLU A 173 13.92 23.77 7.14
C GLU A 173 13.13 22.59 7.69
N ASN A 174 13.65 21.97 8.75
CA ASN A 174 13.07 20.80 9.43
C ASN A 174 12.74 19.60 8.52
N GLY A 175 13.39 19.51 7.34
CA GLY A 175 13.07 18.48 6.33
C GLY A 175 13.18 17.03 6.84
N HIS A 176 14.00 16.78 7.88
CA HIS A 176 14.11 15.48 8.55
C HIS A 176 12.79 15.01 9.19
N LEU A 177 11.91 15.94 9.60
CA LEU A 177 10.59 15.60 10.18
C LEU A 177 9.60 15.09 9.14
N ARG A 178 9.85 15.36 7.84
CA ARG A 178 8.98 14.88 6.76
C ARG A 178 8.81 13.37 6.78
N GLN A 179 9.85 12.60 7.14
CA GLN A 179 9.76 11.14 7.22
C GLN A 179 8.80 10.70 8.33
N LYS A 180 8.81 11.37 9.49
CA LYS A 180 7.86 11.12 10.57
C LYS A 180 6.42 11.45 10.12
N GLY A 181 6.23 12.56 9.43
CA GLY A 181 4.94 12.92 8.81
C GLY A 181 4.47 11.87 7.80
N LYS A 182 5.36 11.33 6.96
CA LYS A 182 5.02 10.25 6.01
C LYS A 182 4.57 8.97 6.72
N VAL A 183 5.29 8.54 7.75
CA VAL A 183 4.92 7.35 8.55
C VAL A 183 3.56 7.54 9.21
N ALA A 184 3.31 8.72 9.79
CA ALA A 184 2.04 9.05 10.40
C ALA A 184 0.88 9.01 9.39
N GLU A 185 1.04 9.64 8.21
CA GLU A 185 0.02 9.65 7.17
C GLU A 185 -0.32 8.24 6.67
N LEU A 186 0.70 7.44 6.35
CA LEU A 186 0.50 6.11 5.81
C LEU A 186 -0.11 5.13 6.83
N ALA A 187 0.17 5.32 8.11
CA ALA A 187 -0.36 4.47 9.18
C ALA A 187 -1.73 4.96 9.69
N CYS A 188 -1.82 6.23 10.11
CA CYS A 188 -3.02 6.75 10.76
C CYS A 188 -4.16 7.01 9.78
N GLY A 189 -3.88 7.32 8.51
CA GLY A 189 -4.91 7.49 7.48
C GLY A 189 -5.87 6.30 7.32
N TYR A 190 -5.45 5.12 7.76
CA TYR A 190 -6.28 3.91 7.79
C TYR A 190 -6.71 3.50 9.21
N GLY A 191 -6.74 4.43 10.16
CA GLY A 191 -7.08 4.14 11.55
C GLY A 191 -5.99 3.35 12.30
N GLY A 192 -4.79 3.23 11.73
CA GLY A 192 -3.70 2.49 12.32
C GLY A 192 -3.13 3.12 13.60
N SER A 193 -2.31 2.34 14.31
CA SER A 193 -1.62 2.74 15.53
C SER A 193 -0.15 2.30 15.45
N VAL A 194 0.53 2.17 16.58
CA VAL A 194 1.97 1.86 16.69
C VAL A 194 2.42 0.70 15.79
N GLY A 195 1.66 -0.41 15.74
CA GLY A 195 2.00 -1.54 14.88
C GLY A 195 2.00 -1.20 13.39
N ALA A 196 1.03 -0.40 12.93
CA ALA A 196 0.97 0.07 11.55
C ALA A 196 2.12 1.04 11.25
N MET A 197 2.47 1.93 12.19
CA MET A 197 3.60 2.84 12.02
C MET A 197 4.93 2.10 11.86
N LYS A 198 5.17 1.06 12.70
CA LYS A 198 6.37 0.21 12.55
C LYS A 198 6.45 -0.43 11.17
N ALA A 199 5.33 -0.95 10.67
CA ALA A 199 5.24 -1.57 9.35
C ALA A 199 5.45 -0.56 8.19
N MET A 200 5.15 0.73 8.41
CA MET A 200 5.26 1.81 7.41
C MET A 200 6.58 2.58 7.48
N GLY A 201 7.60 2.05 8.16
CA GLY A 201 8.94 2.64 8.22
C GLY A 201 9.27 3.37 9.52
N GLY A 202 8.45 3.19 10.56
CA GLY A 202 8.70 3.74 11.91
C GLY A 202 9.44 2.79 12.86
N ALA A 203 10.04 1.71 12.34
CA ALA A 203 10.66 0.67 13.19
C ALA A 203 11.84 1.16 14.04
N GLU A 204 12.48 2.26 13.63
CA GLU A 204 13.61 2.86 14.36
C GLU A 204 13.18 3.76 15.53
N MET A 205 11.90 4.14 15.58
CA MET A 205 11.34 4.97 16.64
C MET A 205 10.91 4.09 17.83
N SER A 206 11.04 4.62 19.04
CA SER A 206 10.55 3.96 20.25
C SER A 206 9.01 3.88 20.26
N ASP A 207 8.46 2.92 21.01
CA ASP A 207 7.01 2.77 21.18
C ASP A 207 6.35 4.02 21.80
N ALA A 208 7.07 4.72 22.66
CA ALA A 208 6.60 5.96 23.26
C ALA A 208 6.49 7.09 22.21
N GLU A 209 7.51 7.26 21.39
CA GLU A 209 7.48 8.25 20.27
C GLU A 209 6.37 7.92 19.28
N LEU A 210 6.21 6.63 18.91
CA LEU A 210 5.15 6.20 18.00
C LEU A 210 3.75 6.44 18.59
N LYS A 211 3.54 6.18 19.88
CA LYS A 211 2.28 6.50 20.56
C LYS A 211 1.98 7.98 20.57
N GLN A 212 2.99 8.81 20.86
CA GLN A 212 2.85 10.26 20.82
C GLN A 212 2.49 10.74 19.43
N LEU A 213 3.21 10.25 18.40
CA LEU A 213 2.95 10.59 17.01
C LEU A 213 1.54 10.21 16.54
N VAL A 214 0.98 9.06 16.99
CA VAL A 214 -0.42 8.70 16.75
C VAL A 214 -1.36 9.72 17.38
N THR A 215 -1.11 10.11 18.63
CA THR A 215 -1.93 11.07 19.36
C THR A 215 -1.90 12.44 18.66
N ASP A 216 -0.72 12.92 18.31
CA ASP A 216 -0.54 14.21 17.67
C ASP A 216 -1.20 14.27 16.29
N TRP A 217 -1.07 13.19 15.49
CA TRP A 217 -1.74 13.09 14.20
C TRP A 217 -3.26 13.13 14.34
N ARG A 218 -3.82 12.39 15.30
CA ARG A 218 -5.27 12.38 15.57
C ARG A 218 -5.77 13.73 16.06
N THR A 219 -5.00 14.39 16.93
CA THR A 219 -5.29 15.75 17.38
C THR A 219 -5.25 16.76 16.25
N ALA A 220 -4.30 16.60 15.32
CA ALA A 220 -4.21 17.43 14.12
C ALA A 220 -5.30 17.15 13.06
N SER A 221 -6.01 16.03 13.19
CA SER A 221 -7.03 15.58 12.21
C SER A 221 -8.34 15.17 12.89
N PRO A 222 -8.97 16.08 13.63
CA PRO A 222 -10.14 15.76 14.47
C PRO A 222 -11.36 15.33 13.66
N HIS A 223 -11.57 15.89 12.47
CA HIS A 223 -12.70 15.54 11.61
C HIS A 223 -12.55 14.12 11.05
N ILE A 224 -11.34 13.68 10.72
CA ILE A 224 -11.10 12.30 10.28
C ILE A 224 -11.36 11.32 11.43
N VAL A 225 -10.96 11.66 12.64
CA VAL A 225 -11.23 10.84 13.84
C VAL A 225 -12.74 10.76 14.07
N GLN A 226 -13.46 11.89 13.95
CA GLN A 226 -14.91 11.92 14.07
C GLN A 226 -15.59 11.08 12.99
N LEU A 227 -15.16 11.18 11.73
CA LEU A 227 -15.66 10.34 10.64
C LEU A 227 -15.59 8.84 10.98
N TRP A 228 -14.48 8.37 11.56
CA TRP A 228 -14.36 6.95 11.94
C TRP A 228 -15.41 6.55 12.98
N TRP A 229 -15.62 7.39 14.01
CA TRP A 229 -16.62 7.13 15.03
C TRP A 229 -18.06 7.17 14.46
N ASP A 230 -18.35 8.13 13.59
CA ASP A 230 -19.66 8.27 12.98
C ASP A 230 -19.99 7.05 12.10
N VAL A 231 -19.02 6.59 11.29
CA VAL A 231 -19.16 5.39 10.44
C VAL A 231 -19.35 4.13 11.31
N GLU A 232 -18.56 3.96 12.37
CA GLU A 232 -18.69 2.83 13.27
C GLU A 232 -20.03 2.82 13.98
N ASN A 233 -20.46 3.95 14.54
CA ASN A 233 -21.76 4.11 15.23
C ASN A 233 -22.93 3.87 14.28
N ALA A 234 -22.87 4.39 13.05
CA ALA A 234 -23.91 4.16 12.05
C ALA A 234 -24.04 2.69 11.69
N ALA A 235 -22.90 1.99 11.50
CA ALA A 235 -22.88 0.55 11.23
C ALA A 235 -23.43 -0.26 12.41
N ILE A 236 -23.00 0.04 13.64
CA ILE A 236 -23.48 -0.61 14.87
C ILE A 236 -25.00 -0.45 14.99
N LYS A 237 -25.51 0.77 14.82
CA LYS A 237 -26.94 1.07 14.91
C LYS A 237 -27.72 0.32 13.83
N ALA A 238 -27.25 0.32 12.58
CA ALA A 238 -27.91 -0.40 11.49
C ALA A 238 -28.05 -1.90 11.77
N VAL A 239 -27.00 -2.53 12.34
CA VAL A 239 -27.00 -3.98 12.67
C VAL A 239 -27.85 -4.28 13.91
N ARG A 240 -27.76 -3.44 14.96
CA ARG A 240 -28.49 -3.62 16.23
C ARG A 240 -29.98 -3.46 16.06
N ASP A 241 -30.38 -2.35 15.45
CA ASP A 241 -31.78 -1.92 15.38
C ASP A 241 -32.46 -2.41 14.08
N LYS A 242 -31.68 -3.00 13.15
CA LYS A 242 -32.14 -3.43 11.82
C LYS A 242 -32.82 -2.30 11.04
N THR A 243 -32.28 -1.11 11.16
CA THR A 243 -32.77 0.13 10.53
C THR A 243 -31.76 0.69 9.56
N GLU A 244 -32.20 1.51 8.64
CA GLU A 244 -31.27 2.30 7.83
C GLU A 244 -30.68 3.43 8.66
N THR A 245 -29.40 3.69 8.46
CA THR A 245 -28.66 4.82 9.03
C THR A 245 -27.80 5.48 7.95
N GLU A 246 -27.44 6.72 8.17
CA GLU A 246 -26.64 7.49 7.22
C GLU A 246 -25.68 8.40 7.99
N THR A 247 -24.46 8.53 7.48
CA THR A 247 -23.49 9.54 7.91
C THR A 247 -22.53 9.88 6.78
N HIS A 248 -22.13 11.14 6.63
CA HIS A 248 -21.21 11.62 5.59
C HIS A 248 -21.60 11.17 4.16
N GLY A 249 -22.92 11.05 3.88
CA GLY A 249 -23.43 10.54 2.59
C GLY A 249 -23.23 9.03 2.38
N ILE A 250 -22.80 8.31 3.41
CA ILE A 250 -22.65 6.85 3.41
C ILE A 250 -23.88 6.25 4.10
N HIS A 251 -24.56 5.34 3.42
CA HIS A 251 -25.78 4.69 3.94
C HIS A 251 -25.47 3.26 4.38
N PHE A 252 -26.07 2.88 5.49
CA PHE A 252 -25.94 1.54 6.08
C PHE A 252 -27.33 0.92 6.17
N SER A 253 -27.50 -0.32 5.70
CA SER A 253 -28.75 -1.07 5.81
C SER A 253 -28.51 -2.51 6.21
N TYR A 254 -29.40 -3.07 7.03
CA TYR A 254 -29.41 -4.49 7.35
C TYR A 254 -30.50 -5.20 6.57
N GLU A 255 -30.13 -6.02 5.60
CA GLU A 255 -31.04 -6.69 4.70
C GLU A 255 -30.68 -8.19 4.59
N SER A 256 -31.65 -9.10 4.84
CA SER A 256 -31.48 -10.54 4.62
C SER A 256 -30.23 -11.16 5.22
N GLY A 257 -29.80 -10.71 6.40
CA GLY A 257 -28.59 -11.22 7.06
C GLY A 257 -27.28 -10.61 6.57
N PHE A 258 -27.34 -9.48 5.86
CA PHE A 258 -26.17 -8.71 5.43
C PHE A 258 -26.24 -7.28 5.97
N LEU A 259 -25.10 -6.76 6.34
CA LEU A 259 -24.90 -5.31 6.43
C LEU A 259 -24.41 -4.83 5.06
N PHE A 260 -25.17 -3.95 4.45
CA PHE A 260 -24.77 -3.22 3.25
C PHE A 260 -24.31 -1.81 3.61
N ILE A 261 -23.19 -1.42 3.04
CA ILE A 261 -22.70 -0.04 3.13
C ILE A 261 -22.68 0.51 1.71
N ARG A 262 -23.57 1.48 1.44
CA ARG A 262 -23.66 2.16 0.16
C ARG A 262 -22.81 3.43 0.20
N LEU A 263 -21.75 3.43 -0.61
CA LEU A 263 -20.84 4.56 -0.75
C LEU A 263 -21.46 5.68 -1.60
N LEU A 264 -20.86 6.87 -1.58
CA LEU A 264 -21.29 8.02 -2.39
C LEU A 264 -21.33 7.71 -3.90
N SER A 265 -20.48 6.78 -4.37
CA SER A 265 -20.50 6.29 -5.74
C SER A 265 -21.72 5.41 -6.09
N GLY A 266 -22.60 5.12 -5.14
CA GLY A 266 -23.68 4.16 -5.28
C GLY A 266 -23.28 2.70 -5.12
N ARG A 267 -21.97 2.40 -5.08
CA ARG A 267 -21.47 1.03 -4.88
C ARG A 267 -21.81 0.54 -3.47
N ARG A 268 -22.23 -0.73 -3.38
CA ARG A 268 -22.55 -1.39 -2.10
C ARG A 268 -21.41 -2.33 -1.70
N LEU A 269 -20.96 -2.21 -0.45
CA LEU A 269 -20.13 -3.20 0.21
C LEU A 269 -21.06 -4.12 1.01
N ALA A 270 -20.82 -5.45 0.97
CA ALA A 270 -21.66 -6.43 1.64
C ALA A 270 -20.86 -7.19 2.71
N TYR A 271 -21.39 -7.25 3.91
CA TYR A 271 -20.80 -7.94 5.05
C TYR A 271 -21.76 -9.01 5.54
N VAL A 272 -21.34 -10.28 5.47
CA VAL A 272 -22.18 -11.45 5.69
C VAL A 272 -22.33 -11.73 7.18
N LYS A 273 -23.57 -11.99 7.63
CA LYS A 273 -23.91 -12.34 9.01
C LYS A 273 -23.29 -11.37 10.03
N PRO A 274 -23.55 -10.07 9.91
CA PRO A 274 -23.04 -9.09 10.85
C PRO A 274 -23.68 -9.32 12.24
N ARG A 275 -22.89 -9.13 13.29
CA ARG A 275 -23.32 -9.23 14.68
C ARG A 275 -22.55 -8.21 15.54
N ILE A 276 -23.15 -7.79 16.63
CA ILE A 276 -22.50 -6.91 17.59
C ILE A 276 -21.70 -7.77 18.55
N GLU A 277 -20.41 -7.46 18.69
CA GLU A 277 -19.50 -8.12 19.64
C GLU A 277 -18.68 -7.05 20.36
N PRO A 278 -18.30 -7.30 21.61
CA PRO A 278 -17.41 -6.39 22.33
C PRO A 278 -16.04 -6.34 21.64
N ASN A 279 -15.52 -5.14 21.45
CA ASN A 279 -14.16 -4.95 20.99
C ASN A 279 -13.15 -5.09 22.16
N ARG A 280 -11.87 -5.13 21.84
CA ARG A 280 -10.78 -5.28 22.84
C ARG A 280 -10.69 -4.12 23.84
N PHE A 281 -11.43 -3.04 23.64
CA PHE A 281 -11.45 -1.86 24.51
C PHE A 281 -12.74 -1.75 25.32
N GLY A 282 -13.61 -2.77 25.28
CA GLY A 282 -14.85 -2.83 26.05
C GLY A 282 -16.05 -2.12 25.42
N GLY A 283 -15.89 -1.55 24.23
CA GLY A 283 -17.01 -0.98 23.44
C GLY A 283 -17.60 -2.01 22.47
N ASP A 284 -18.73 -1.67 21.87
CA ASP A 284 -19.35 -2.48 20.81
C ASP A 284 -18.62 -2.32 19.48
N SER A 285 -18.63 -3.35 18.67
CA SER A 285 -18.17 -3.32 17.27
C SER A 285 -18.98 -4.28 16.41
N VAL A 286 -18.99 -4.06 15.10
CA VAL A 286 -19.60 -4.98 14.15
C VAL A 286 -18.59 -6.05 13.74
N SER A 287 -18.85 -7.29 14.13
CA SER A 287 -18.17 -8.48 13.63
C SER A 287 -18.98 -9.10 12.48
N TYR A 288 -18.31 -9.75 11.54
CA TYR A 288 -18.96 -10.40 10.39
C TYR A 288 -18.17 -11.63 9.92
N THR A 289 -18.83 -12.49 9.14
CA THR A 289 -18.17 -13.68 8.59
C THR A 289 -17.19 -13.27 7.50
N HIS A 290 -15.90 -13.46 7.75
CA HIS A 290 -14.86 -13.31 6.74
C HIS A 290 -14.82 -14.55 5.84
N LEU A 291 -15.27 -14.41 4.60
CA LEU A 291 -14.91 -15.36 3.55
C LEU A 291 -13.45 -15.09 3.14
N ARG A 292 -12.52 -15.92 3.60
CA ARG A 292 -11.13 -15.83 3.18
C ARG A 292 -11.02 -16.16 1.70
N ALA A 293 -10.19 -15.44 0.96
CA ALA A 293 -9.96 -15.67 -0.48
C ALA A 293 -9.49 -17.10 -0.81
N HIS A 294 -9.00 -17.86 0.17
CA HIS A 294 -8.65 -19.27 0.05
C HIS A 294 -9.86 -20.22 0.06
N GLU A 295 -10.97 -19.82 0.64
CA GLU A 295 -12.18 -20.65 0.69
C GLU A 295 -12.96 -20.61 -0.62
N THR A 296 -12.86 -19.49 -1.35
CA THR A 296 -13.44 -19.36 -2.69
C THR A 296 -12.68 -20.11 -3.78
N ARG A 297 -11.40 -20.45 -3.56
CA ARG A 297 -10.60 -21.25 -4.52
C ARG A 297 -10.79 -22.76 -4.41
N ARG A 298 -11.43 -23.26 -3.35
CA ARG A 298 -11.69 -24.70 -3.18
C ARG A 298 -13.07 -25.15 -3.65
N HIS A 299 -13.92 -24.20 -4.05
CA HIS A 299 -15.31 -24.47 -4.44
C HIS A 299 -15.68 -23.90 -5.82
N LEU A 300 -14.68 -23.59 -6.65
CA LEU A 300 -14.80 -23.31 -8.08
C LEU A 300 -13.82 -24.31 -8.81
#